data_c1cd427052135d3b8fa01a60cad078ee
#
_entry.id   c1cd427052135d3b8fa01a60cad078ee
#
_cell.length_a   1.000
_cell.length_b   1.000
_cell.length_c   1.000
_cell.angle_alpha   90.00
_cell.angle_beta   90.00
_cell.angle_gamma   90.00
#
_symmetry.space_group_name_H-M   'P 1'
#
loop_
_entity.id
_entity.type
_entity.pdbx_description
1 polymer ?
#
loop_
_entity_poly.entity_id
_entity_poly.type
_entity_poly.pdbx_seq_one_letter_code
_entity_poly.pdbx_strand_id
1 'polypeptide(L)'
;MATWKSSRVNRKYKTKYRIRSWREYERGLRGRGDVTIWLSQEAIAAWIPPNNGLRGGQRRYSNLAILTALTLRALFRLPLRQTEGFLDSLLRLMGLALKAPDHTTLSRRNQTVEVPSLTRVHDGPISLVVDSTGLKILGSGEWNVHKYKMSRKRRDWRKLHIGVDEEGFIVAARLTASSGDDASTLPDLLDQIEAPIRRFIADGAYDRRSIYDQVGAAGTEDVVIVIPPRRSAVSPRSTNGPWAQREAALQRIHKVGQREWQNESGYRQQARVENGFFRYKSVLGGGLKARSSIAQTREAMIGCRILNRMFELGRPESYAVVS
;
A
#
# COMPACT_ATOMS: atom_id res chain seq x y z
N MET A 1 -39.10 -6.06 15.23
CA MET A 1 -37.83 -5.78 14.53
C MET A 1 -37.09 -4.70 15.29
N ALA A 2 -36.03 -5.06 16.03
CA ALA A 2 -35.27 -4.09 16.82
C ALA A 2 -34.38 -3.27 15.89
N THR A 3 -34.63 -1.98 15.78
CA THR A 3 -33.77 -1.03 15.09
C THR A 3 -32.48 -0.86 15.88
N TRP A 4 -31.39 -1.37 15.36
CA TRP A 4 -30.05 -1.18 15.91
C TRP A 4 -29.65 0.29 15.75
N LYS A 5 -29.88 1.08 16.78
CA LYS A 5 -29.34 2.45 16.86
C LYS A 5 -27.85 2.33 17.15
N SER A 6 -27.03 2.61 16.16
CA SER A 6 -25.58 2.76 16.30
C SER A 6 -25.27 3.92 17.26
N SER A 7 -25.10 3.60 18.55
CA SER A 7 -24.85 4.58 19.62
C SER A 7 -23.36 5.02 19.72
N ARG A 8 -22.51 4.63 18.77
CA ARG A 8 -21.04 4.84 18.85
C ARG A 8 -20.53 6.11 18.17
N VAL A 9 -21.37 6.87 17.50
CA VAL A 9 -20.95 8.17 16.93
C VAL A 9 -21.18 9.25 17.97
N ASN A 10 -20.09 9.84 18.47
CA ASN A 10 -20.18 10.99 19.36
C ASN A 10 -21.02 12.09 18.67
N ARG A 11 -22.11 12.55 19.32
CA ARG A 11 -23.05 13.55 18.80
C ARG A 11 -22.41 14.87 18.34
N LYS A 12 -21.15 15.15 18.73
CA LYS A 12 -20.37 16.31 18.27
C LYS A 12 -19.92 16.22 16.81
N TYR A 13 -19.93 15.03 16.19
CA TYR A 13 -19.53 14.88 14.79
C TYR A 13 -20.77 14.69 13.92
N LYS A 14 -21.27 15.78 13.34
CA LYS A 14 -22.26 15.69 12.26
C LYS A 14 -21.67 14.90 11.10
N THR A 15 -22.42 13.95 10.54
CA THR A 15 -22.00 13.19 9.37
C THR A 15 -21.81 14.12 8.20
N LYS A 16 -20.56 14.37 7.80
CA LYS A 16 -20.24 15.29 6.70
C LYS A 16 -20.39 14.67 5.32
N TYR A 17 -20.40 13.34 5.26
CA TYR A 17 -20.46 12.59 4.00
C TYR A 17 -21.42 11.41 4.13
N ARG A 18 -22.14 11.12 3.05
CA ARG A 18 -22.95 9.90 2.90
C ARG A 18 -22.51 9.13 1.68
N ILE A 19 -22.71 7.81 1.69
CA ILE A 19 -22.40 6.92 0.57
C ILE A 19 -23.65 6.83 -0.32
N ARG A 20 -23.49 7.18 -1.63
CA ARG A 20 -24.56 7.08 -2.63
C ARG A 20 -24.74 5.65 -3.09
N SER A 21 -23.63 4.94 -3.38
CA SER A 21 -23.59 3.58 -3.90
C SER A 21 -23.55 2.51 -2.77
N TRP A 22 -24.43 2.64 -1.75
CA TRP A 22 -24.36 1.76 -0.57
C TRP A 22 -24.52 0.28 -0.90
N ARG A 23 -25.44 -0.09 -1.81
CA ARG A 23 -25.67 -1.50 -2.18
C ARG A 23 -24.46 -2.13 -2.87
N GLU A 24 -23.86 -1.43 -3.81
CA GLU A 24 -22.66 -1.84 -4.54
C GLU A 24 -21.47 -1.94 -3.58
N TYR A 25 -21.32 -0.94 -2.73
CA TYR A 25 -20.26 -0.92 -1.72
C TYR A 25 -20.41 -2.07 -0.72
N GLU A 26 -21.61 -2.33 -0.21
CA GLU A 26 -21.88 -3.47 0.69
C GLU A 26 -21.59 -4.82 0.01
N ARG A 27 -22.00 -5.00 -1.26
CA ARG A 27 -21.64 -6.17 -2.05
C ARG A 27 -20.13 -6.35 -2.14
N GLY A 28 -19.39 -5.27 -2.43
CA GLY A 28 -17.94 -5.26 -2.44
C GLY A 28 -17.33 -5.63 -1.09
N LEU A 29 -17.88 -5.14 0.01
CA LEU A 29 -17.43 -5.47 1.37
C LEU A 29 -17.61 -6.97 1.67
N ARG A 30 -18.74 -7.56 1.28
CA ARG A 30 -18.98 -9.01 1.41
C ARG A 30 -18.04 -9.81 0.52
N GLY A 31 -17.82 -9.37 -0.73
CA GLY A 31 -16.91 -9.99 -1.68
C GLY A 31 -15.46 -10.05 -1.19
N ARG A 32 -15.01 -9.10 -0.35
CA ARG A 32 -13.68 -9.15 0.26
C ARG A 32 -13.45 -10.37 1.15
N GLY A 33 -14.52 -10.94 1.71
CA GLY A 33 -14.48 -12.18 2.49
C GLY A 33 -14.73 -13.44 1.66
N ASP A 34 -15.05 -13.32 0.39
CA ASP A 34 -15.31 -14.44 -0.49
C ASP A 34 -13.99 -15.09 -0.94
N VAL A 35 -13.78 -16.32 -0.52
CA VAL A 35 -12.56 -17.07 -0.79
C VAL A 35 -12.35 -17.33 -2.28
N THR A 36 -13.43 -17.46 -3.07
CA THR A 36 -13.33 -17.72 -4.51
C THR A 36 -12.72 -16.56 -5.30
N ILE A 37 -12.78 -15.34 -4.76
CA ILE A 37 -12.12 -14.16 -5.32
C ILE A 37 -10.59 -14.23 -5.16
N TRP A 38 -10.13 -14.89 -4.10
CA TRP A 38 -8.72 -15.00 -3.76
C TRP A 38 -8.08 -16.30 -4.25
N LEU A 39 -8.87 -17.34 -4.44
CA LEU A 39 -8.50 -18.62 -5.06
C LEU A 39 -9.25 -18.74 -6.40
N SER A 40 -8.75 -18.03 -7.40
CA SER A 40 -9.41 -17.94 -8.71
C SER A 40 -9.27 -19.23 -9.53
N GLN A 41 -10.14 -19.41 -10.52
CA GLN A 41 -10.08 -20.55 -11.44
C GLN A 41 -8.74 -20.61 -12.21
N GLU A 42 -8.19 -19.45 -12.58
CA GLU A 42 -6.88 -19.36 -13.21
C GLU A 42 -5.77 -19.87 -12.28
N ALA A 43 -5.85 -19.52 -10.99
CA ALA A 43 -4.89 -20.01 -9.99
C ALA A 43 -4.98 -21.53 -9.82
N ILE A 44 -6.19 -22.08 -9.85
CA ILE A 44 -6.45 -23.54 -9.77
C ILE A 44 -5.90 -24.23 -11.03
N ALA A 45 -6.24 -23.74 -12.22
CA ALA A 45 -5.80 -24.31 -13.49
C ALA A 45 -4.25 -24.27 -13.64
N ALA A 46 -3.62 -23.21 -13.18
CA ALA A 46 -2.18 -23.03 -13.24
C ALA A 46 -1.46 -23.49 -11.95
N TRP A 47 -2.07 -24.31 -11.09
CA TRP A 47 -1.50 -24.70 -9.78
C TRP A 47 -0.18 -25.42 -9.90
N ILE A 48 -0.12 -26.38 -10.84
CA ILE A 48 1.08 -27.16 -11.16
C ILE A 48 1.72 -26.51 -12.38
N PRO A 49 3.01 -26.13 -12.30
CA PRO A 49 3.69 -25.54 -13.45
C PRO A 49 3.89 -26.60 -14.55
N PRO A 50 3.95 -26.20 -15.84
CA PRO A 50 4.35 -27.12 -16.91
C PRO A 50 5.79 -27.61 -16.68
N ASN A 51 6.05 -28.83 -17.14
CA ASN A 51 7.41 -29.37 -17.14
C ASN A 51 8.29 -28.54 -18.10
N ASN A 52 9.42 -28.03 -17.59
CA ASN A 52 10.33 -27.19 -18.37
C ASN A 52 11.44 -28.00 -19.11
N GLY A 53 11.42 -29.34 -19.01
CA GLY A 53 12.41 -30.21 -19.67
C GLY A 53 13.82 -30.13 -19.12
N LEU A 54 14.10 -29.27 -18.14
CA LEU A 54 15.44 -29.11 -17.58
C LEU A 54 15.78 -30.26 -16.62
N ARG A 55 17.06 -30.65 -16.56
CA ARG A 55 17.58 -31.63 -15.58
C ARG A 55 17.45 -31.07 -14.16
N GLY A 56 17.08 -31.93 -13.20
CA GLY A 56 16.97 -31.59 -11.79
C GLY A 56 15.54 -31.65 -11.25
N GLY A 57 15.35 -31.22 -10.01
CA GLY A 57 14.04 -31.25 -9.36
C GLY A 57 13.07 -30.21 -9.95
N GLN A 58 12.00 -30.71 -10.58
CA GLN A 58 10.96 -29.84 -11.13
C GLN A 58 10.18 -29.13 -10.04
N ARG A 59 9.74 -27.90 -10.33
CA ARG A 59 8.87 -27.14 -9.42
C ARG A 59 7.52 -27.82 -9.32
N ARG A 60 7.08 -28.18 -8.12
CA ARG A 60 5.77 -28.79 -7.87
C ARG A 60 4.62 -27.79 -7.86
N TYR A 61 4.92 -26.52 -7.66
CA TYR A 61 3.96 -25.43 -7.53
C TYR A 61 4.37 -24.25 -8.39
N SER A 62 3.42 -23.68 -9.11
CA SER A 62 3.63 -22.49 -9.92
C SER A 62 3.88 -21.25 -9.06
N ASN A 63 4.33 -20.15 -9.67
CA ASN A 63 4.41 -18.85 -9.00
C ASN A 63 3.02 -18.38 -8.55
N LEU A 64 1.99 -18.65 -9.36
CA LEU A 64 0.61 -18.27 -9.06
C LEU A 64 0.08 -19.03 -7.84
N ALA A 65 0.31 -20.34 -7.73
CA ALA A 65 -0.05 -21.14 -6.56
C ALA A 65 0.62 -20.60 -5.27
N ILE A 66 1.90 -20.25 -5.33
CA ILE A 66 2.62 -19.68 -4.20
C ILE A 66 2.08 -18.29 -3.83
N LEU A 67 1.84 -17.42 -4.81
CA LEU A 67 1.26 -16.10 -4.56
C LEU A 67 -0.14 -16.19 -3.96
N THR A 68 -0.97 -17.10 -4.45
CA THR A 68 -2.31 -17.36 -3.89
C THR A 68 -2.21 -17.79 -2.42
N ALA A 69 -1.34 -18.74 -2.11
CA ALA A 69 -1.12 -19.18 -0.73
C ALA A 69 -0.61 -18.03 0.18
N LEU A 70 0.33 -17.21 -0.30
CA LEU A 70 0.84 -16.06 0.46
C LEU A 70 -0.21 -14.95 0.59
N THR A 71 -1.08 -14.76 -0.40
CA THR A 71 -2.21 -13.83 -0.34
C THR A 71 -3.21 -14.26 0.73
N LEU A 72 -3.64 -15.52 0.71
CA LEU A 72 -4.53 -16.07 1.75
C LEU A 72 -3.89 -15.99 3.14
N ARG A 73 -2.59 -16.30 3.24
CA ARG A 73 -1.83 -16.12 4.48
C ARG A 73 -1.91 -14.68 5.02
N ALA A 74 -1.74 -13.69 4.15
CA ALA A 74 -1.78 -12.29 4.53
C ALA A 74 -3.20 -11.86 4.94
N LEU A 75 -4.21 -12.21 4.17
CA LEU A 75 -5.62 -11.90 4.42
C LEU A 75 -6.12 -12.46 5.76
N PHE A 76 -5.87 -13.73 6.01
CA PHE A 76 -6.32 -14.42 7.23
C PHE A 76 -5.28 -14.35 8.36
N ARG A 77 -4.16 -13.64 8.14
CA ARG A 77 -3.07 -13.42 9.11
C ARG A 77 -2.51 -14.71 9.69
N LEU A 78 -2.46 -15.78 8.89
CA LEU A 78 -2.06 -17.12 9.33
C LEU A 78 -0.53 -17.26 9.46
N PRO A 79 -0.02 -18.04 10.44
CA PRO A 79 1.31 -18.62 10.38
C PRO A 79 1.45 -19.60 9.20
N LEU A 80 2.67 -19.83 8.71
CA LEU A 80 2.90 -20.66 7.51
C LEU A 80 2.31 -22.08 7.60
N ARG A 81 2.47 -22.76 8.77
CA ARG A 81 1.89 -24.11 8.97
C ARG A 81 0.36 -24.10 8.97
N GLN A 82 -0.24 -23.05 9.55
CA GLN A 82 -1.69 -22.89 9.49
C GLN A 82 -2.18 -22.54 8.09
N THR A 83 -1.38 -21.82 7.31
CA THR A 83 -1.67 -21.54 5.89
C THR A 83 -1.73 -22.82 5.06
N GLU A 84 -0.76 -23.73 5.25
CA GLU A 84 -0.74 -25.05 4.63
C GLU A 84 -2.02 -25.83 4.96
N GLY A 85 -2.34 -26.01 6.25
CA GLY A 85 -3.52 -26.77 6.67
C GLY A 85 -4.84 -26.11 6.24
N PHE A 86 -4.92 -24.77 6.27
CA PHE A 86 -6.08 -24.03 5.80
C PHE A 86 -6.31 -24.25 4.29
N LEU A 87 -5.23 -24.16 3.50
CA LEU A 87 -5.31 -24.31 2.05
C LEU A 87 -5.63 -25.77 1.66
N ASP A 88 -5.04 -26.76 2.33
CA ASP A 88 -5.39 -28.19 2.10
C ASP A 88 -6.85 -28.47 2.39
N SER A 89 -7.38 -27.93 3.49
CA SER A 89 -8.82 -28.10 3.82
C SER A 89 -9.70 -27.43 2.79
N LEU A 90 -9.32 -26.26 2.30
CA LEU A 90 -10.06 -25.50 1.31
C LEU A 90 -10.10 -26.23 -0.04
N LEU A 91 -8.96 -26.69 -0.54
CA LEU A 91 -8.88 -27.46 -1.79
C LEU A 91 -9.72 -28.72 -1.71
N ARG A 92 -9.68 -29.44 -0.59
CA ARG A 92 -10.50 -30.62 -0.33
C ARG A 92 -12.01 -30.31 -0.31
N LEU A 93 -12.42 -29.24 0.36
CA LEU A 93 -13.83 -28.81 0.40
C LEU A 93 -14.35 -28.41 -0.98
N MET A 94 -13.48 -27.88 -1.84
CA MET A 94 -13.79 -27.56 -3.24
C MET A 94 -13.78 -28.78 -4.17
N GLY A 95 -13.50 -29.99 -3.67
CA GLY A 95 -13.43 -31.21 -4.48
C GLY A 95 -12.22 -31.26 -5.42
N LEU A 96 -11.15 -30.47 -5.15
CA LEU A 96 -9.98 -30.40 -6.01
C LEU A 96 -8.92 -31.41 -5.58
N ALA A 97 -8.44 -32.24 -6.52
CA ALA A 97 -7.33 -33.19 -6.31
C ALA A 97 -5.95 -32.49 -6.33
N LEU A 98 -5.85 -31.32 -5.69
CA LEU A 98 -4.63 -30.53 -5.57
C LEU A 98 -4.13 -30.58 -4.13
N LYS A 99 -2.82 -30.40 -3.97
CA LYS A 99 -2.17 -30.28 -2.65
C LYS A 99 -1.72 -28.86 -2.41
N ALA A 100 -1.77 -28.43 -1.16
CA ALA A 100 -1.20 -27.15 -0.75
C ALA A 100 0.34 -27.19 -0.76
N PRO A 101 1.02 -26.09 -1.05
CA PRO A 101 2.44 -25.96 -0.80
C PRO A 101 2.73 -26.05 0.70
N ASP A 102 3.66 -26.93 1.08
CA ASP A 102 4.10 -27.04 2.48
C ASP A 102 4.75 -25.74 2.98
N HIS A 103 4.75 -25.55 4.30
CA HIS A 103 5.24 -24.33 4.95
C HIS A 103 6.71 -24.04 4.65
N THR A 104 7.54 -25.07 4.40
CA THR A 104 8.97 -24.88 4.05
C THR A 104 9.11 -24.41 2.62
N THR A 105 8.31 -24.95 1.71
CA THR A 105 8.20 -24.48 0.33
C THR A 105 7.70 -23.04 0.28
N LEU A 106 6.64 -22.70 1.02
CA LEU A 106 6.16 -21.31 1.13
C LEU A 106 7.25 -20.37 1.65
N SER A 107 7.99 -20.78 2.69
CA SER A 107 9.08 -19.99 3.26
C SER A 107 10.19 -19.73 2.26
N ARG A 108 10.66 -20.77 1.54
CA ARG A 108 11.71 -20.65 0.53
C ARG A 108 11.24 -19.85 -0.67
N ARG A 109 10.07 -20.17 -1.21
CA ARG A 109 9.52 -19.52 -2.40
C ARG A 109 9.14 -18.07 -2.15
N ASN A 110 8.78 -17.68 -0.93
CA ASN A 110 8.59 -16.27 -0.58
C ASN A 110 9.85 -15.41 -0.77
N GLN A 111 11.03 -16.01 -0.91
CA GLN A 111 12.27 -15.29 -1.21
C GLN A 111 12.56 -15.18 -2.72
N THR A 112 11.87 -15.94 -3.55
CA THR A 112 12.15 -16.02 -4.99
C THR A 112 10.95 -15.74 -5.88
N VAL A 113 9.72 -15.82 -5.35
CA VAL A 113 8.50 -15.59 -6.13
C VAL A 113 8.45 -14.14 -6.62
N GLU A 114 8.15 -13.96 -7.87
CA GLU A 114 7.90 -12.65 -8.45
C GLU A 114 6.50 -12.19 -8.07
N VAL A 115 6.43 -11.02 -7.45
CA VAL A 115 5.16 -10.34 -7.17
C VAL A 115 4.89 -9.41 -8.35
N PRO A 116 3.77 -9.55 -9.06
CA PRO A 116 3.45 -8.66 -10.19
C PRO A 116 3.47 -7.20 -9.76
N SER A 117 3.80 -6.30 -10.67
CA SER A 117 3.86 -4.86 -10.42
C SER A 117 2.51 -4.31 -9.92
N LEU A 118 2.56 -3.13 -9.33
CA LEU A 118 1.38 -2.34 -8.96
C LEU A 118 0.97 -1.40 -10.09
N THR A 119 1.76 -1.39 -11.18
CA THR A 119 1.53 -0.53 -12.36
C THR A 119 0.10 -0.70 -12.85
N ARG A 120 -0.55 0.42 -13.07
CA ARG A 120 -1.91 0.51 -13.58
C ARG A 120 -1.89 1.32 -14.86
N VAL A 121 -2.59 0.85 -15.87
CA VAL A 121 -2.78 1.62 -17.11
C VAL A 121 -3.74 2.77 -16.81
N HIS A 122 -3.36 3.97 -17.24
CA HIS A 122 -4.15 5.19 -17.12
C HIS A 122 -4.35 5.79 -18.52
N ASP A 123 -5.52 6.36 -18.77
CA ASP A 123 -5.85 6.99 -20.06
C ASP A 123 -5.23 8.39 -20.22
N GLY A 124 -4.40 8.82 -19.29
CA GLY A 124 -3.75 10.13 -19.32
C GLY A 124 -2.96 10.45 -18.06
N PRO A 125 -2.52 11.71 -17.90
CA PRO A 125 -1.72 12.14 -16.76
C PRO A 125 -2.45 11.99 -15.42
N ILE A 126 -1.73 11.51 -14.39
CA ILE A 126 -2.28 11.20 -13.06
C ILE A 126 -1.94 12.24 -12.00
N SER A 127 -2.73 12.25 -10.93
CA SER A 127 -2.37 12.91 -9.67
C SER A 127 -1.79 11.88 -8.71
N LEU A 128 -0.52 12.03 -8.38
CA LEU A 128 0.21 11.13 -7.48
C LEU A 128 0.32 11.72 -6.07
N VAL A 129 -0.08 10.96 -5.07
CA VAL A 129 0.10 11.30 -3.65
C VAL A 129 1.06 10.31 -3.01
N VAL A 130 2.16 10.80 -2.44
CA VAL A 130 3.23 9.96 -1.86
C VAL A 130 3.38 10.22 -0.37
N ASP A 131 3.61 9.13 0.36
CA ASP A 131 3.94 9.19 1.79
C ASP A 131 4.54 7.85 2.26
N SER A 132 5.01 7.79 3.51
CA SER A 132 5.58 6.60 4.12
C SER A 132 4.95 6.26 5.47
N THR A 133 5.01 4.98 5.83
CA THR A 133 4.58 4.52 7.14
C THR A 133 5.49 3.44 7.72
N GLY A 134 5.61 3.42 9.04
CA GLY A 134 6.35 2.36 9.74
C GLY A 134 5.55 1.06 9.84
N LEU A 135 6.21 -0.06 9.54
CA LEU A 135 5.74 -1.42 9.78
C LEU A 135 6.70 -2.13 10.75
N LYS A 136 6.17 -2.76 11.80
CA LYS A 136 6.96 -3.52 12.78
C LYS A 136 7.44 -4.82 12.16
N ILE A 137 8.65 -5.28 12.52
CA ILE A 137 9.09 -6.64 12.24
C ILE A 137 8.64 -7.51 13.41
N LEU A 138 7.74 -8.47 13.16
CA LEU A 138 7.20 -9.35 14.19
C LEU A 138 8.16 -10.52 14.45
N GLY A 139 8.34 -10.90 15.71
CA GLY A 139 9.15 -12.07 16.12
C GLY A 139 10.65 -11.83 16.18
N SER A 140 11.16 -10.61 15.94
CA SER A 140 12.56 -10.30 16.19
C SER A 140 12.81 -9.95 17.65
N GLY A 141 12.91 -10.99 18.50
CA GLY A 141 13.55 -10.83 19.79
C GLY A 141 12.67 -10.53 21.00
N GLU A 142 11.34 -10.37 20.90
CA GLU A 142 10.51 -10.18 22.10
C GLU A 142 10.63 -11.39 23.06
N TRP A 143 10.68 -12.60 22.53
CA TRP A 143 10.89 -13.81 23.32
C TRP A 143 12.30 -13.89 23.90
N ASN A 144 13.34 -13.54 23.13
CA ASN A 144 14.73 -13.52 23.60
C ASN A 144 14.97 -12.44 24.65
N VAL A 145 14.36 -11.26 24.50
CA VAL A 145 14.42 -10.19 25.50
C VAL A 145 13.78 -10.66 26.82
N HIS A 146 12.65 -11.35 26.74
CA HIS A 146 11.97 -11.84 27.95
C HIS A 146 12.72 -13.00 28.61
N LYS A 147 13.27 -13.93 27.80
CA LYS A 147 13.97 -15.13 28.32
C LYS A 147 15.37 -14.84 28.83
N TYR A 148 16.12 -13.95 28.17
CA TYR A 148 17.52 -13.70 28.48
C TYR A 148 17.79 -12.35 29.13
N LYS A 149 16.75 -11.61 29.56
CA LYS A 149 16.85 -10.27 30.18
C LYS A 149 17.79 -9.31 29.40
N MET A 150 17.91 -9.51 28.08
CA MET A 150 18.70 -8.63 27.23
C MET A 150 18.05 -7.24 27.24
N SER A 151 18.86 -6.19 27.25
CA SER A 151 18.36 -4.81 27.15
C SER A 151 17.37 -4.72 25.99
N ARG A 152 16.25 -4.01 26.18
CA ARG A 152 15.20 -3.84 25.16
C ARG A 152 15.84 -3.45 23.85
N LYS A 153 16.15 -4.43 22.99
CA LYS A 153 16.58 -4.18 21.62
C LYS A 153 15.51 -3.33 20.98
N ARG A 154 15.92 -2.18 20.44
CA ARG A 154 15.03 -1.27 19.72
C ARG A 154 14.23 -2.11 18.72
N ARG A 155 12.89 -2.07 18.78
CA ARG A 155 12.03 -2.82 17.86
C ARG A 155 12.44 -2.46 16.43
N ASP A 156 12.78 -3.46 15.64
CA ASP A 156 13.14 -3.23 14.25
C ASP A 156 11.89 -2.86 13.45
N TRP A 157 12.01 -1.80 12.69
CA TRP A 157 10.96 -1.28 11.83
C TRP A 157 11.43 -1.25 10.39
N ARG A 158 10.49 -1.36 9.49
CA ARG A 158 10.66 -1.02 8.08
C ARG A 158 9.77 0.15 7.74
N LYS A 159 10.16 0.93 6.74
CA LYS A 159 9.32 1.96 6.15
C LYS A 159 8.71 1.44 4.87
N LEU A 160 7.38 1.48 4.78
CA LEU A 160 6.65 1.26 3.54
C LEU A 160 6.30 2.61 2.95
N HIS A 161 6.88 2.92 1.79
CA HIS A 161 6.56 4.07 0.97
C HIS A 161 5.53 3.65 -0.06
N ILE A 162 4.49 4.43 -0.30
CA ILE A 162 3.50 4.18 -1.35
C ILE A 162 3.20 5.44 -2.12
N GLY A 163 2.95 5.28 -3.42
CA GLY A 163 2.32 6.25 -4.29
C GLY A 163 0.89 5.84 -4.58
N VAL A 164 -0.04 6.77 -4.43
CA VAL A 164 -1.49 6.54 -4.61
C VAL A 164 -2.01 7.50 -5.67
N ASP A 165 -2.80 7.00 -6.62
CA ASP A 165 -3.42 7.81 -7.65
C ASP A 165 -4.66 8.59 -7.14
N GLU A 166 -5.28 9.37 -8.02
CA GLU A 166 -6.49 10.15 -7.71
C GLU A 166 -7.69 9.29 -7.34
N GLU A 167 -7.74 8.06 -7.77
CA GLU A 167 -8.81 7.11 -7.42
C GLU A 167 -8.57 6.42 -6.09
N GLY A 168 -7.32 6.45 -5.58
CA GLY A 168 -6.91 5.82 -4.32
C GLY A 168 -6.31 4.43 -4.47
N PHE A 169 -5.90 4.02 -5.68
CA PHE A 169 -5.12 2.82 -5.91
C PHE A 169 -3.65 3.06 -5.58
N ILE A 170 -3.01 2.06 -5.03
CA ILE A 170 -1.56 2.06 -4.81
C ILE A 170 -0.91 1.70 -6.15
N VAL A 171 -0.26 2.67 -6.80
CA VAL A 171 0.38 2.52 -8.11
C VAL A 171 1.89 2.28 -8.02
N ALA A 172 2.48 2.63 -6.88
CA ALA A 172 3.90 2.36 -6.59
C ALA A 172 4.09 2.04 -5.11
N ALA A 173 5.04 1.16 -4.78
CA ALA A 173 5.39 0.86 -3.41
C ALA A 173 6.86 0.45 -3.27
N ARG A 174 7.50 0.84 -2.15
CA ARG A 174 8.87 0.46 -1.78
C ARG A 174 8.98 0.21 -0.29
N LEU A 175 9.66 -0.87 0.10
CA LEU A 175 9.97 -1.13 1.50
C LEU A 175 11.45 -0.85 1.75
N THR A 176 11.76 0.00 2.73
CA THR A 176 13.13 0.39 3.10
C THR A 176 13.44 0.06 4.56
N ALA A 177 14.69 0.22 4.97
CA ALA A 177 15.06 0.22 6.38
C ALA A 177 14.42 1.41 7.11
N SER A 178 14.29 1.33 8.43
CA SER A 178 13.71 2.40 9.25
C SER A 178 14.47 3.73 9.19
N SER A 179 15.77 3.67 8.88
CA SER A 179 16.65 4.82 8.68
C SER A 179 16.58 5.41 7.27
N GLY A 180 15.81 4.76 6.35
CA GLY A 180 15.66 5.23 4.98
C GLY A 180 15.07 6.64 4.93
N ASP A 181 15.67 7.50 4.12
CA ASP A 181 15.18 8.86 3.88
C ASP A 181 14.01 8.80 2.87
N ASP A 182 12.91 9.48 3.19
CA ASP A 182 11.70 9.44 2.36
C ASP A 182 11.94 10.03 0.97
N ALA A 183 12.66 11.15 0.91
CA ALA A 183 12.96 11.82 -0.35
C ALA A 183 13.86 10.98 -1.29
N SER A 184 14.84 10.24 -0.73
CA SER A 184 15.73 9.40 -1.52
C SER A 184 15.04 8.18 -2.15
N THR A 185 13.84 7.83 -1.70
CA THR A 185 13.06 6.70 -2.20
C THR A 185 12.16 7.08 -3.38
N LEU A 186 11.98 8.38 -3.63
CA LEU A 186 11.07 8.84 -4.68
C LEU A 186 11.41 8.31 -6.08
N PRO A 187 12.68 8.27 -6.54
CA PRO A 187 13.00 7.70 -7.85
C PRO A 187 12.47 6.26 -8.00
N ASP A 188 12.69 5.40 -7.00
CA ASP A 188 12.20 4.02 -7.00
C ASP A 188 10.67 3.90 -7.10
N LEU A 189 9.93 4.92 -6.66
CA LEU A 189 8.47 4.99 -6.82
C LEU A 189 8.07 5.50 -8.20
N LEU A 190 8.75 6.53 -8.70
CA LEU A 190 8.48 7.10 -10.02
C LEU A 190 8.76 6.09 -11.14
N ASP A 191 9.82 5.29 -11.02
CA ASP A 191 10.18 4.23 -11.99
C ASP A 191 9.11 3.14 -12.15
N GLN A 192 8.16 3.04 -11.21
CA GLN A 192 7.04 2.11 -11.27
C GLN A 192 5.80 2.68 -11.97
N ILE A 193 5.83 3.97 -12.35
CA ILE A 193 4.69 4.72 -12.88
C ILE A 193 4.96 5.08 -14.34
N GLU A 194 4.14 4.55 -15.24
CA GLU A 194 4.29 4.80 -16.69
C GLU A 194 3.58 6.08 -17.15
N ALA A 195 2.51 6.47 -16.44
CA ALA A 195 1.72 7.64 -16.79
C ALA A 195 2.41 8.96 -16.38
N PRO A 196 2.36 10.02 -17.20
CA PRO A 196 2.87 11.34 -16.82
C PRO A 196 2.15 11.87 -15.56
N ILE A 197 2.87 12.61 -14.73
CA ILE A 197 2.33 13.18 -13.49
C ILE A 197 1.85 14.60 -13.74
N ARG A 198 0.55 14.85 -13.66
CA ARG A 198 -0.04 16.21 -13.73
C ARG A 198 -0.04 16.93 -12.37
N ARG A 199 -0.05 16.18 -11.29
CA ARG A 199 -0.03 16.73 -9.93
C ARG A 199 0.71 15.78 -8.98
N PHE A 200 1.62 16.33 -8.20
CA PHE A 200 2.35 15.59 -7.17
C PHE A 200 2.07 16.19 -5.81
N ILE A 201 1.71 15.36 -4.84
CA ILE A 201 1.43 15.78 -3.46
C ILE A 201 2.25 14.91 -2.51
N ALA A 202 3.00 15.54 -1.60
CA ALA A 202 3.74 14.85 -0.56
C ALA A 202 3.86 15.72 0.70
N ASP A 203 4.32 15.14 1.80
CA ASP A 203 4.54 15.89 3.04
C ASP A 203 5.84 16.72 3.01
N GLY A 204 6.08 17.52 4.06
CA GLY A 204 7.27 18.39 4.17
C GLY A 204 8.60 17.64 4.26
N ALA A 205 8.64 16.31 4.43
CA ALA A 205 9.87 15.54 4.36
C ALA A 205 10.46 15.53 2.94
N TYR A 206 9.58 15.69 1.94
CA TYR A 206 9.92 15.76 0.52
C TYR A 206 10.31 17.20 0.06
N ASP A 207 10.32 18.23 0.93
CA ASP A 207 10.70 19.61 0.59
C ASP A 207 12.20 19.72 0.31
N ARG A 208 12.64 19.26 -0.87
CA ARG A 208 14.02 19.29 -1.38
C ARG A 208 14.04 19.59 -2.87
N ARG A 209 15.02 20.37 -3.34
CA ARG A 209 15.16 20.73 -4.75
C ARG A 209 15.18 19.51 -5.68
N SER A 210 15.94 18.47 -5.33
CA SER A 210 16.00 17.23 -6.11
C SER A 210 14.64 16.58 -6.34
N ILE A 211 13.70 16.71 -5.42
CA ILE A 211 12.34 16.19 -5.54
C ILE A 211 11.55 16.96 -6.60
N TYR A 212 11.63 18.30 -6.56
CA TYR A 212 10.98 19.15 -7.56
C TYR A 212 11.54 18.87 -8.96
N ASP A 213 12.86 18.71 -9.09
CA ASP A 213 13.52 18.41 -10.36
C ASP A 213 13.11 17.02 -10.89
N GLN A 214 13.06 15.98 -10.04
CA GLN A 214 12.64 14.63 -10.41
C GLN A 214 11.16 14.58 -10.82
N VAL A 215 10.29 15.24 -10.06
CA VAL A 215 8.85 15.30 -10.38
C VAL A 215 8.63 16.10 -11.64
N GLY A 216 9.38 17.19 -11.85
CA GLY A 216 9.33 17.96 -13.10
C GLY A 216 9.73 17.13 -14.31
N ALA A 217 10.73 16.27 -14.18
CA ALA A 217 11.16 15.37 -15.27
C ALA A 217 10.16 14.24 -15.56
N ALA A 218 9.43 13.74 -14.55
CA ALA A 218 8.43 12.68 -14.68
C ALA A 218 7.01 13.19 -14.96
N GLY A 219 6.81 14.50 -14.89
CA GLY A 219 5.52 15.16 -15.02
C GLY A 219 5.22 15.70 -16.41
N THR A 220 4.02 16.25 -16.55
CA THR A 220 3.65 17.11 -17.69
C THR A 220 4.39 18.45 -17.62
N GLU A 221 4.43 19.22 -18.70
CA GLU A 221 5.08 20.56 -18.71
C GLU A 221 4.53 21.50 -17.62
N ASP A 222 3.25 21.35 -17.29
CA ASP A 222 2.51 22.15 -16.32
C ASP A 222 2.30 21.40 -14.99
N VAL A 223 3.14 20.42 -14.65
CA VAL A 223 3.01 19.62 -13.42
C VAL A 223 2.91 20.51 -12.18
N VAL A 224 1.86 20.28 -11.39
CA VAL A 224 1.62 20.99 -10.13
C VAL A 224 2.21 20.22 -8.96
N ILE A 225 3.19 20.82 -8.24
CA ILE A 225 3.87 20.20 -7.12
C ILE A 225 3.39 20.85 -5.81
N VAL A 226 2.76 20.07 -4.95
CA VAL A 226 2.17 20.50 -3.68
C VAL A 226 2.90 19.84 -2.52
N ILE A 227 3.93 20.48 -2.03
CA ILE A 227 4.70 20.05 -0.86
C ILE A 227 4.72 21.23 0.13
N PRO A 228 4.25 21.04 1.38
CA PRO A 228 4.34 22.11 2.37
C PRO A 228 5.82 22.40 2.69
N PRO A 229 6.29 23.64 2.49
CA PRO A 229 7.64 24.00 2.86
C PRO A 229 7.88 23.76 4.36
N ARG A 230 9.10 23.38 4.73
CA ARG A 230 9.47 23.17 6.14
C ARG A 230 9.33 24.47 6.92
N ARG A 231 9.09 24.39 8.23
CA ARG A 231 8.93 25.58 9.08
C ARG A 231 10.15 26.51 9.07
N SER A 232 11.35 25.95 8.85
CA SER A 232 12.61 26.69 8.72
C SER A 232 12.95 27.07 7.27
N ALA A 233 11.98 26.93 6.35
CA ALA A 233 12.22 27.22 4.95
C ALA A 233 12.44 28.70 4.73
N VAL A 234 13.50 29.04 4.00
CA VAL A 234 13.82 30.38 3.53
C VAL A 234 13.68 30.46 2.03
N SER A 235 13.45 31.67 1.52
CA SER A 235 13.39 31.92 0.07
C SER A 235 14.70 31.50 -0.59
N PRO A 236 14.66 30.70 -1.67
CA PRO A 236 15.86 30.25 -2.36
C PRO A 236 16.49 31.40 -3.14
N ARG A 237 17.80 31.33 -3.36
CA ARG A 237 18.53 32.28 -4.20
C ARG A 237 18.21 32.16 -5.69
N SER A 238 17.69 31.05 -6.13
CA SER A 238 17.31 30.76 -7.51
C SER A 238 15.94 30.09 -7.54
N THR A 239 15.05 30.58 -8.40
CA THR A 239 13.64 30.17 -8.53
C THR A 239 13.32 29.62 -9.93
N ASN A 240 14.27 28.93 -10.55
CA ASN A 240 14.08 28.41 -11.91
C ASN A 240 13.35 27.05 -11.92
N GLY A 241 12.60 26.79 -12.98
CA GLY A 241 11.92 25.52 -13.22
C GLY A 241 10.90 25.13 -12.14
N PRO A 242 10.67 23.83 -11.91
CA PRO A 242 9.69 23.34 -10.94
C PRO A 242 9.92 23.85 -9.52
N TRP A 243 11.17 24.21 -9.16
CA TRP A 243 11.52 24.76 -7.85
C TRP A 243 10.86 26.12 -7.57
N ALA A 244 10.48 26.88 -8.61
CA ALA A 244 9.74 28.14 -8.45
C ALA A 244 8.40 27.96 -7.71
N GLN A 245 7.77 26.78 -7.83
CA GLN A 245 6.51 26.47 -7.15
C GLN A 245 6.66 26.47 -5.62
N ARG A 246 7.82 26.09 -5.12
CA ARG A 246 8.12 26.14 -3.67
C ARG A 246 8.13 27.59 -3.16
N GLU A 247 8.76 28.50 -3.92
CA GLU A 247 8.79 29.92 -3.56
C GLU A 247 7.38 30.51 -3.57
N ALA A 248 6.60 30.22 -4.61
CA ALA A 248 5.19 30.63 -4.68
C ALA A 248 4.37 30.11 -3.47
N ALA A 249 4.63 28.86 -3.04
CA ALA A 249 3.99 28.28 -1.86
C ALA A 249 4.40 29.02 -0.58
N LEU A 250 5.68 29.35 -0.40
CA LEU A 250 6.18 30.12 0.74
C LEU A 250 5.53 31.50 0.82
N GLN A 251 5.53 32.24 -0.29
CA GLN A 251 4.93 33.57 -0.38
C GLN A 251 3.41 33.50 -0.09
N ARG A 252 2.74 32.48 -0.62
CA ARG A 252 1.31 32.31 -0.37
C ARG A 252 1.02 32.00 1.10
N ILE A 253 1.80 31.10 1.71
CA ILE A 253 1.69 30.76 3.14
C ILE A 253 1.91 31.99 4.02
N HIS A 254 2.89 32.84 3.72
CA HIS A 254 3.11 34.08 4.45
C HIS A 254 1.91 35.03 4.34
N LYS A 255 1.23 35.06 3.17
CA LYS A 255 0.10 35.96 2.94
C LYS A 255 -1.19 35.49 3.57
N VAL A 256 -1.53 34.20 3.47
CA VAL A 256 -2.87 33.67 3.87
C VAL A 256 -2.81 32.69 5.05
N GLY A 257 -1.62 32.27 5.45
CA GLY A 257 -1.39 31.23 6.46
C GLY A 257 -1.42 29.82 5.88
N GLN A 258 -0.82 28.89 6.61
CA GLN A 258 -0.64 27.50 6.17
C GLN A 258 -1.97 26.76 5.93
N ARG A 259 -2.98 26.99 6.78
CA ARG A 259 -4.28 26.32 6.69
C ARG A 259 -5.04 26.69 5.41
N GLU A 260 -5.03 27.96 5.06
CA GLU A 260 -5.69 28.44 3.84
C GLU A 260 -4.94 27.97 2.60
N TRP A 261 -3.62 28.07 2.59
CA TRP A 261 -2.80 27.50 1.51
C TRP A 261 -3.08 26.00 1.29
N GLN A 262 -3.24 25.19 2.37
CA GLN A 262 -3.59 23.78 2.25
C GLN A 262 -4.95 23.55 1.59
N ASN A 263 -5.91 24.46 1.82
CA ASN A 263 -7.23 24.42 1.17
C ASN A 263 -7.12 24.73 -0.32
N GLU A 264 -6.45 25.83 -0.65
CA GLU A 264 -6.32 26.35 -2.01
C GLU A 264 -5.45 25.44 -2.90
N SER A 265 -4.34 24.94 -2.37
CA SER A 265 -3.40 24.09 -3.11
C SER A 265 -3.92 22.67 -3.36
N GLY A 266 -4.99 22.26 -2.67
CA GLY A 266 -5.49 20.90 -2.71
C GLY A 266 -4.64 19.90 -1.89
N TYR A 267 -3.76 20.36 -1.02
CA TYR A 267 -2.94 19.52 -0.13
C TYR A 267 -3.78 18.53 0.71
N ARG A 268 -5.05 18.84 0.97
CA ARG A 268 -5.96 17.91 1.67
C ARG A 268 -6.12 16.55 1.00
N GLN A 269 -5.74 16.42 -0.27
CA GLN A 269 -5.70 15.12 -0.97
C GLN A 269 -4.64 14.18 -0.39
N GLN A 270 -3.70 14.66 0.45
CA GLN A 270 -2.79 13.83 1.23
C GLN A 270 -3.54 12.77 2.08
N ALA A 271 -4.77 13.07 2.50
CA ALA A 271 -5.63 12.09 3.17
C ALA A 271 -5.85 10.79 2.39
N ARG A 272 -5.64 10.76 1.06
CA ARG A 272 -5.77 9.53 0.25
C ARG A 272 -4.71 8.50 0.62
N VAL A 273 -3.46 8.91 0.74
CA VAL A 273 -2.36 8.02 1.12
C VAL A 273 -2.48 7.61 2.58
N GLU A 274 -2.89 8.51 3.47
CA GLU A 274 -3.19 8.20 4.87
C GLU A 274 -4.28 7.13 4.99
N ASN A 275 -5.35 7.23 4.21
CA ASN A 275 -6.39 6.21 4.10
C ASN A 275 -5.84 4.88 3.55
N GLY A 276 -4.90 4.92 2.62
CA GLY A 276 -4.17 3.75 2.13
C GLY A 276 -3.47 3.02 3.28
N PHE A 277 -2.72 3.73 4.10
CA PHE A 277 -2.04 3.17 5.28
C PHE A 277 -2.99 2.70 6.36
N PHE A 278 -4.07 3.44 6.61
CA PHE A 278 -5.10 3.01 7.55
C PHE A 278 -5.70 1.67 7.12
N ARG A 279 -6.08 1.53 5.86
CA ARG A 279 -6.60 0.27 5.30
C ARG A 279 -5.57 -0.85 5.41
N TYR A 280 -4.30 -0.59 5.04
CA TYR A 280 -3.23 -1.56 5.15
C TYR A 280 -3.13 -2.12 6.57
N LYS A 281 -3.00 -1.24 7.56
CA LYS A 281 -2.85 -1.62 8.97
C LYS A 281 -4.10 -2.28 9.55
N SER A 282 -5.29 -1.86 9.14
CA SER A 282 -6.57 -2.43 9.61
C SER A 282 -6.80 -3.83 9.05
N VAL A 283 -6.53 -4.05 7.76
CA VAL A 283 -6.78 -5.33 7.08
C VAL A 283 -5.65 -6.32 7.36
N LEU A 284 -4.40 -5.92 7.13
CA LEU A 284 -3.25 -6.81 7.15
C LEU A 284 -2.47 -6.77 8.46
N GLY A 285 -2.66 -5.70 9.25
CA GLY A 285 -1.92 -5.44 10.47
C GLY A 285 -0.72 -4.53 10.24
N GLY A 286 -0.20 -3.96 11.35
CA GLY A 286 0.94 -3.04 11.34
C GLY A 286 2.29 -3.71 11.39
N GLY A 287 2.42 -5.00 11.06
CA GLY A 287 3.66 -5.74 11.21
C GLY A 287 3.91 -6.77 10.13
N LEU A 288 5.20 -6.96 9.80
CA LEU A 288 5.72 -7.94 8.86
C LEU A 288 6.07 -9.24 9.59
N LYS A 289 5.61 -10.38 9.08
CA LYS A 289 5.85 -11.71 9.65
C LYS A 289 7.07 -12.42 9.03
N ALA A 290 7.51 -11.97 7.86
CA ALA A 290 8.69 -12.51 7.20
C ALA A 290 9.97 -12.09 7.93
N ARG A 291 10.98 -13.00 7.96
CA ARG A 291 12.24 -12.77 8.67
C ARG A 291 13.32 -12.12 7.80
N SER A 292 13.44 -12.51 6.53
CA SER A 292 14.43 -11.92 5.61
C SER A 292 13.89 -10.63 4.98
N SER A 293 14.76 -9.69 4.66
CA SER A 293 14.40 -8.41 4.02
C SER A 293 13.69 -8.61 2.68
N ILE A 294 14.15 -9.59 1.89
CA ILE A 294 13.54 -9.93 0.60
C ILE A 294 12.10 -10.40 0.78
N ALA A 295 11.87 -11.32 1.72
CA ALA A 295 10.52 -11.83 2.00
C ALA A 295 9.62 -10.75 2.64
N GLN A 296 10.17 -9.82 3.42
CA GLN A 296 9.46 -8.65 3.96
C GLN A 296 8.98 -7.73 2.85
N THR A 297 9.84 -7.46 1.86
CA THR A 297 9.47 -6.66 0.69
C THR A 297 8.31 -7.31 -0.06
N ARG A 298 8.38 -8.62 -0.33
CA ARG A 298 7.28 -9.34 -1.00
C ARG A 298 6.00 -9.35 -0.18
N GLU A 299 6.10 -9.54 1.13
CA GLU A 299 4.93 -9.47 2.03
C GLU A 299 4.26 -8.10 1.95
N ALA A 300 5.03 -7.01 1.93
CA ALA A 300 4.51 -5.65 1.79
C ALA A 300 3.86 -5.42 0.41
N MET A 301 4.49 -5.88 -0.68
CA MET A 301 3.97 -5.77 -2.04
C MET A 301 2.68 -6.58 -2.23
N ILE A 302 2.62 -7.82 -1.72
CA ILE A 302 1.40 -8.63 -1.70
C ILE A 302 0.30 -7.88 -0.93
N GLY A 303 0.63 -7.25 0.19
CA GLY A 303 -0.30 -6.43 0.95
C GLY A 303 -0.89 -5.27 0.14
N CYS A 304 -0.07 -4.54 -0.60
CA CYS A 304 -0.53 -3.46 -1.49
C CYS A 304 -1.47 -4.00 -2.59
N ARG A 305 -1.14 -5.14 -3.21
CA ARG A 305 -2.01 -5.79 -4.21
C ARG A 305 -3.34 -6.23 -3.63
N ILE A 306 -3.36 -6.78 -2.43
CA ILE A 306 -4.60 -7.14 -1.72
C ILE A 306 -5.50 -5.91 -1.56
N LEU A 307 -4.93 -4.77 -1.14
CA LEU A 307 -5.70 -3.54 -0.97
C LEU A 307 -6.26 -3.03 -2.31
N ASN A 308 -5.47 -3.08 -3.39
CA ASN A 308 -5.95 -2.72 -4.72
C ASN A 308 -7.10 -3.65 -5.14
N ARG A 309 -6.93 -4.97 -5.00
CA ARG A 309 -8.01 -5.92 -5.33
C ARG A 309 -9.27 -5.68 -4.52
N MET A 310 -9.15 -5.41 -3.21
CA MET A 310 -10.30 -5.04 -2.37
C MET A 310 -10.97 -3.74 -2.83
N PHE A 311 -10.20 -2.83 -3.42
CA PHE A 311 -10.71 -1.56 -3.90
C PHE A 311 -11.45 -1.70 -5.23
N GLU A 312 -10.99 -2.61 -6.10
CA GLU A 312 -11.69 -3.01 -7.34
C GLU A 312 -13.05 -3.64 -7.05
N LEU A 313 -13.17 -4.46 -5.99
CA LEU A 313 -14.42 -5.12 -5.60
C LEU A 313 -15.52 -4.14 -5.19
N GLY A 314 -15.15 -2.96 -4.74
CA GLY A 314 -16.09 -1.90 -4.40
C GLY A 314 -15.50 -0.81 -3.52
N ARG A 315 -15.72 0.42 -3.93
CA ARG A 315 -15.35 1.63 -3.18
C ARG A 315 -16.61 2.46 -2.86
N PRO A 316 -16.63 3.21 -1.75
CA PRO A 316 -17.76 4.08 -1.47
C PRO A 316 -17.74 5.30 -2.39
N GLU A 317 -18.83 5.55 -3.08
CA GLU A 317 -19.07 6.85 -3.70
C GLU A 317 -19.72 7.76 -2.66
N SER A 318 -18.90 8.68 -2.13
CA SER A 318 -19.34 9.58 -1.06
C SER A 318 -19.71 10.95 -1.60
N TYR A 319 -20.75 11.55 -1.06
CA TYR A 319 -21.13 12.94 -1.30
C TYR A 319 -21.20 13.72 0.01
N ALA A 320 -20.88 15.03 -0.05
CA ALA A 320 -20.97 15.90 1.10
C ALA A 320 -22.44 16.15 1.46
N VAL A 321 -22.76 16.08 2.75
CA VAL A 321 -24.08 16.49 3.27
C VAL A 321 -23.97 17.96 3.60
N VAL A 322 -24.63 18.81 2.82
CA VAL A 322 -24.79 20.23 3.13
C VAL A 322 -25.77 20.30 4.30
N SER A 323 -25.33 20.83 5.43
CA SER A 323 -26.14 21.06 6.64
C SER A 323 -26.72 22.44 6.63
#